data_58a6624c5c586b20185586886f91fe74
#
_entry.id   58a6624c5c586b20185586886f91fe74
#
_cell.length_a   1.000
_cell.length_b   1.000
_cell.length_c   1.000
_cell.angle_alpha   90.00
_cell.angle_beta   90.00
_cell.angle_gamma   90.00
#
_symmetry.space_group_name_H-M   'P 1'
#
loop_
_entity.id
_entity.type
_entity.pdbx_description
1 polymer ?
#
loop_
_entity_poly.entity_id
_entity_poly.type
_entity_poly.pdbx_seq_one_letter_code
_entity_poly.pdbx_strand_id
1 'polypeptide(L)'
;MFNVILFTDAPYPHHKIRGYGVHRIASQIRANGYTCLVIDFSSALTFDKYKEIIDASVGPETLMVGYSTTWLRYRWPELPGEFTNQIPGHHIGEQHELSHTKDEQHDWRKDNMVVKFGKNEVEEFLQYPKTINPKLKIVLGGAKADFYMDLQNVDHVIFGIAETMTIDLLDKLSGKSKRIFNKFIDHDRKAHADTWDFRESSTRYTELDFIQPQETLTLEVGRGCRFKCAFCNFPLIGQKNVNDYLKYPSKIRDELLENYERWGTTKYFIVDDTFNDSTEKLEMMVKVMRDLPFKIKFWCYTRIDLLAAHPEQIELLKELGVAETFFGLETFNDQSSKTIGKGMPSSRRKDTLYRAKEVWGDRVWIEGGFMIGLPYETQASWRNTVDWLKQADCPLDISTCYPVNIVKKSERNQWFPTSWFDNNYETFGYEFPHDGIEGMLAWEKNDGTDINSFIQAQEIADATTKELASYQRQRRGDFYTSSFNHPLLFDREKTLDMSQTDYNKLVNSIDFNQLFFDHTNRDYFIPLLKLLKGRNV
;
A
#
# COMPACT_ATOMS: atom_id res chain seq x y z
N MET A 1 3.03 -27.06 -14.60
CA MET A 1 2.83 -25.71 -15.18
C MET A 1 1.57 -25.10 -14.60
N PHE A 2 1.37 -23.79 -14.69
CA PHE A 2 0.28 -23.07 -14.03
C PHE A 2 -0.70 -22.51 -15.06
N ASN A 3 -1.99 -22.52 -14.73
CA ASN A 3 -3.00 -21.84 -15.54
C ASN A 3 -2.85 -20.32 -15.47
N VAL A 4 -2.41 -19.80 -14.32
CA VAL A 4 -2.28 -18.37 -14.06
C VAL A 4 -0.98 -18.08 -13.34
N ILE A 5 -0.29 -17.02 -13.77
CA ILE A 5 0.88 -16.47 -13.08
C ILE A 5 0.60 -15.01 -12.80
N LEU A 6 0.77 -14.58 -11.57
CA LEU A 6 0.49 -13.20 -11.13
C LEU A 6 1.76 -12.57 -10.54
N PHE A 7 2.12 -11.40 -11.05
CA PHE A 7 3.23 -10.61 -10.55
C PHE A 7 2.72 -9.44 -9.71
N THR A 8 3.32 -9.26 -8.54
CA THR A 8 2.93 -8.18 -7.63
C THR A 8 4.10 -7.68 -6.78
N ASP A 9 3.90 -6.49 -6.27
CA ASP A 9 4.65 -5.92 -5.17
C ASP A 9 3.79 -4.88 -4.46
N ALA A 10 4.12 -4.56 -3.23
CA ALA A 10 3.54 -3.42 -2.54
C ALA A 10 4.35 -2.15 -2.87
N PRO A 11 3.72 -0.98 -3.05
CA PRO A 11 4.45 0.26 -3.26
C PRO A 11 5.19 0.66 -1.96
N TYR A 12 6.27 1.41 -2.11
CA TYR A 12 6.89 2.06 -0.96
C TYR A 12 5.85 2.84 -0.12
N PRO A 13 5.92 2.84 1.20
CA PRO A 13 6.94 2.20 2.04
C PRO A 13 6.71 0.71 2.33
N HIS A 14 5.72 0.09 1.72
CA HIS A 14 5.24 -1.27 2.02
C HIS A 14 5.83 -2.34 1.10
N HIS A 15 6.83 -2.02 0.29
CA HIS A 15 7.44 -2.96 -0.66
C HIS A 15 8.11 -4.21 -0.03
N LYS A 16 8.19 -4.24 1.29
CA LYS A 16 8.71 -5.38 2.07
C LYS A 16 7.60 -6.31 2.59
N ILE A 17 6.36 -6.05 2.19
CA ILE A 17 5.18 -6.85 2.54
C ILE A 17 4.60 -7.47 1.28
N ARG A 18 3.97 -8.64 1.42
CA ARG A 18 3.32 -9.29 0.28
C ARG A 18 2.10 -8.50 -0.19
N GLY A 19 1.91 -8.48 -1.51
CA GLY A 19 0.78 -7.80 -2.15
C GLY A 19 -0.56 -8.47 -1.85
N TYR A 20 -1.27 -8.04 -0.80
CA TYR A 20 -2.52 -8.66 -0.35
C TYR A 20 -3.54 -8.89 -1.46
N GLY A 21 -3.82 -7.87 -2.29
CA GLY A 21 -4.84 -7.96 -3.33
C GLY A 21 -4.61 -9.08 -4.33
N VAL A 22 -3.37 -9.33 -4.71
CA VAL A 22 -3.03 -10.41 -5.65
C VAL A 22 -3.16 -11.79 -4.98
N HIS A 23 -2.73 -11.95 -3.72
CA HIS A 23 -2.95 -13.21 -2.98
C HIS A 23 -4.42 -13.50 -2.75
N ARG A 24 -5.24 -12.46 -2.56
CA ARG A 24 -6.69 -12.58 -2.47
C ARG A 24 -7.28 -13.12 -3.77
N ILE A 25 -6.88 -12.55 -4.91
CA ILE A 25 -7.29 -13.03 -6.24
C ILE A 25 -6.77 -14.45 -6.51
N ALA A 26 -5.52 -14.75 -6.18
CA ALA A 26 -4.95 -16.08 -6.32
C ALA A 26 -5.71 -17.12 -5.50
N SER A 27 -6.14 -16.78 -4.28
CA SER A 27 -6.97 -17.64 -3.44
C SER A 27 -8.31 -17.95 -4.11
N GLN A 28 -8.93 -16.94 -4.72
CA GLN A 28 -10.18 -17.12 -5.48
C GLN A 28 -9.98 -17.99 -6.73
N ILE A 29 -8.89 -17.78 -7.47
CA ILE A 29 -8.51 -18.57 -8.65
C ILE A 29 -8.35 -20.04 -8.26
N ARG A 30 -7.61 -20.33 -7.19
CA ARG A 30 -7.37 -21.68 -6.69
C ARG A 30 -8.66 -22.34 -6.19
N ALA A 31 -9.53 -21.59 -5.51
CA ALA A 31 -10.85 -22.08 -5.05
C ALA A 31 -11.79 -22.48 -6.21
N ASN A 32 -11.59 -21.91 -7.41
CA ASN A 32 -12.34 -22.24 -8.62
C ASN A 32 -11.64 -23.30 -9.51
N GLY A 33 -10.65 -24.00 -8.97
CA GLY A 33 -10.04 -25.17 -9.63
C GLY A 33 -8.93 -24.83 -10.65
N TYR A 34 -8.44 -23.60 -10.68
CA TYR A 34 -7.30 -23.21 -11.50
C TYR A 34 -6.00 -23.20 -10.68
N THR A 35 -4.90 -23.62 -11.28
CA THR A 35 -3.59 -23.50 -10.66
C THR A 35 -3.06 -22.07 -10.83
N CYS A 36 -2.59 -21.47 -9.73
CA CYS A 36 -2.11 -20.09 -9.72
C CYS A 36 -0.78 -19.97 -8.97
N LEU A 37 0.22 -19.40 -9.64
CA LEU A 37 1.49 -18.99 -9.06
C LEU A 37 1.46 -17.49 -8.82
N VAL A 38 1.86 -17.04 -7.63
CA VAL A 38 2.09 -15.62 -7.33
C VAL A 38 3.58 -15.38 -7.25
N ILE A 39 4.04 -14.31 -7.87
CA ILE A 39 5.40 -13.81 -7.79
C ILE A 39 5.34 -12.48 -7.04
N ASP A 40 5.69 -12.54 -5.77
CA ASP A 40 5.82 -11.36 -4.90
C ASP A 40 7.17 -10.68 -5.09
N PHE A 41 7.30 -9.50 -4.47
CA PHE A 41 8.55 -8.74 -4.42
C PHE A 41 9.13 -8.48 -5.81
N SER A 42 8.25 -8.26 -6.76
CA SER A 42 8.62 -8.14 -8.18
C SER A 42 9.54 -6.94 -8.45
N SER A 43 9.56 -5.93 -7.57
CA SER A 43 10.52 -4.81 -7.61
C SER A 43 11.97 -5.23 -7.40
N ALA A 44 12.22 -6.39 -6.79
CA ALA A 44 13.55 -6.97 -6.63
C ALA A 44 13.97 -7.89 -7.78
N LEU A 45 13.14 -8.07 -8.82
CA LEU A 45 13.49 -8.88 -9.99
C LEU A 45 14.39 -8.11 -10.95
N THR A 46 15.48 -8.76 -11.39
CA THR A 46 16.17 -8.37 -12.61
C THR A 46 15.42 -8.91 -13.83
N PHE A 47 15.64 -8.31 -15.01
CA PHE A 47 15.00 -8.77 -16.25
C PHE A 47 15.37 -10.22 -16.58
N ASP A 48 16.61 -10.61 -16.37
CA ASP A 48 17.05 -11.99 -16.60
C ASP A 48 16.36 -12.98 -15.66
N LYS A 49 16.23 -12.63 -14.39
CA LYS A 49 15.52 -13.47 -13.42
C LYS A 49 14.02 -13.57 -13.72
N TYR A 50 13.42 -12.49 -14.20
CA TYR A 50 12.04 -12.52 -14.70
C TYR A 50 11.90 -13.52 -15.85
N LYS A 51 12.80 -13.47 -16.86
CA LYS A 51 12.80 -14.43 -17.98
C LYS A 51 12.92 -15.86 -17.48
N GLU A 52 13.87 -16.13 -16.58
CA GLU A 52 14.02 -17.46 -16.00
C GLU A 52 12.75 -17.98 -15.33
N ILE A 53 12.02 -17.10 -14.60
CA ILE A 53 10.75 -17.46 -13.95
C ILE A 53 9.69 -17.76 -15.01
N ILE A 54 9.57 -16.93 -16.04
CA ILE A 54 8.63 -17.12 -17.13
C ILE A 54 8.93 -18.43 -17.88
N ASP A 55 10.18 -18.67 -18.25
CA ASP A 55 10.61 -19.89 -18.94
C ASP A 55 10.31 -21.16 -18.12
N ALA A 56 10.43 -21.07 -16.80
CA ALA A 56 10.19 -22.20 -15.90
C ALA A 56 8.71 -22.41 -15.52
N SER A 57 7.83 -21.41 -15.72
CA SER A 57 6.46 -21.44 -15.22
C SER A 57 5.38 -21.41 -16.31
N VAL A 58 5.65 -20.76 -17.45
CA VAL A 58 4.72 -20.68 -18.60
C VAL A 58 4.77 -21.96 -19.43
N GLY A 59 3.61 -22.43 -19.83
CA GLY A 59 3.48 -23.59 -20.72
C GLY A 59 2.19 -23.57 -21.53
N PRO A 60 1.90 -24.65 -22.27
CA PRO A 60 0.71 -24.74 -23.14
C PRO A 60 -0.61 -24.54 -22.39
N GLU A 61 -0.65 -24.86 -21.10
CA GLU A 61 -1.84 -24.76 -20.26
C GLU A 61 -1.99 -23.39 -19.58
N THR A 62 -1.01 -22.49 -19.75
CA THR A 62 -1.05 -21.15 -19.18
C THR A 62 -2.05 -20.31 -19.96
N LEU A 63 -3.09 -19.89 -19.28
CA LEU A 63 -4.18 -19.08 -19.85
C LEU A 63 -3.89 -17.58 -19.74
N MET A 64 -3.24 -17.18 -18.63
CA MET A 64 -3.07 -15.78 -18.29
C MET A 64 -1.79 -15.53 -17.50
N VAL A 65 -1.11 -14.42 -17.83
CA VAL A 65 -0.11 -13.79 -16.98
C VAL A 65 -0.65 -12.41 -16.59
N GLY A 66 -0.77 -12.19 -15.28
CA GLY A 66 -1.35 -10.97 -14.72
C GLY A 66 -0.30 -10.12 -13.99
N TYR A 67 -0.42 -8.81 -14.10
CA TYR A 67 0.47 -7.85 -13.43
C TYR A 67 -0.32 -6.86 -12.62
N SER A 68 0.09 -6.67 -11.36
CA SER A 68 -0.45 -5.62 -10.52
C SER A 68 0.15 -4.27 -10.90
N THR A 69 -0.69 -3.27 -11.10
CA THR A 69 -0.27 -1.89 -11.38
C THR A 69 0.26 -1.16 -10.15
N THR A 70 0.28 -1.80 -8.98
CA THR A 70 1.05 -1.31 -7.83
C THR A 70 2.55 -1.46 -8.06
N TRP A 71 2.95 -2.46 -8.83
CA TRP A 71 4.32 -2.74 -9.19
C TRP A 71 4.69 -2.29 -10.61
N LEU A 72 3.93 -2.68 -11.65
CA LEU A 72 4.26 -2.39 -13.04
C LEU A 72 4.09 -0.90 -13.33
N ARG A 73 5.18 -0.25 -13.67
CA ARG A 73 5.23 1.19 -13.98
C ARG A 73 6.23 1.45 -15.10
N TYR A 74 6.07 2.56 -15.82
CA TYR A 74 7.08 3.05 -16.75
C TYR A 74 7.22 4.56 -16.64
N ARG A 75 8.38 5.10 -17.06
CA ARG A 75 8.59 6.54 -17.12
C ARG A 75 7.77 7.13 -18.26
N TRP A 76 7.11 8.21 -17.98
CA TRP A 76 6.44 9.02 -18.99
C TRP A 76 7.50 9.84 -19.73
N PRO A 77 7.65 9.69 -21.07
CA PRO A 77 8.74 10.32 -21.83
C PRO A 77 8.65 11.85 -21.92
N GLU A 78 7.51 12.42 -21.55
CA GLU A 78 7.20 13.83 -21.76
C GLU A 78 7.40 14.72 -20.52
N LEU A 79 7.82 14.16 -19.39
CA LEU A 79 8.09 14.95 -18.20
C LEU A 79 9.51 15.54 -18.27
N PRO A 80 9.67 16.88 -18.17
CA PRO A 80 10.99 17.49 -18.01
C PRO A 80 11.75 16.87 -16.84
N GLY A 81 13.06 16.64 -16.98
CA GLY A 81 13.86 15.90 -15.99
C GLY A 81 13.78 16.42 -14.54
N GLU A 82 13.52 17.72 -14.39
CA GLU A 82 13.30 18.37 -13.09
C GLU A 82 11.99 17.95 -12.40
N PHE A 83 10.97 17.58 -13.17
CA PHE A 83 9.67 17.16 -12.66
C PHE A 83 9.55 15.63 -12.47
N THR A 84 10.35 14.82 -13.16
CA THR A 84 10.34 13.36 -12.95
C THR A 84 10.71 12.99 -11.52
N ASN A 85 11.37 13.87 -10.83
CA ASN A 85 11.79 13.73 -9.43
C ASN A 85 10.75 14.21 -8.42
N GLN A 86 9.68 14.86 -8.83
CA GLN A 86 8.74 15.56 -7.93
C GLN A 86 7.28 15.08 -8.04
N ILE A 87 7.03 13.95 -8.70
CA ILE A 87 5.66 13.48 -8.92
C ILE A 87 5.10 12.79 -7.67
N PRO A 88 4.11 13.39 -6.98
CA PRO A 88 3.54 12.83 -5.77
C PRO A 88 2.78 11.54 -6.02
N GLY A 89 2.84 10.62 -5.08
CA GLY A 89 2.00 9.42 -5.06
C GLY A 89 2.50 8.24 -5.91
N HIS A 90 3.48 8.43 -6.81
CA HIS A 90 4.12 7.34 -7.53
C HIS A 90 5.57 7.10 -7.12
N HIS A 91 6.27 8.13 -6.65
CA HIS A 91 7.71 8.09 -6.43
C HIS A 91 8.19 8.83 -5.18
N ILE A 92 7.34 9.53 -4.44
CA ILE A 92 7.80 10.33 -3.29
C ILE A 92 8.53 9.45 -2.28
N GLY A 93 8.03 8.25 -2.02
CA GLY A 93 8.70 7.32 -1.12
C GLY A 93 10.02 6.80 -1.67
N GLU A 94 10.08 6.51 -2.97
CA GLU A 94 11.31 6.04 -3.64
C GLU A 94 12.36 7.14 -3.70
N GLN A 95 11.96 8.39 -3.84
CA GLN A 95 12.88 9.53 -3.89
C GLN A 95 13.42 9.95 -2.53
N HIS A 96 12.64 9.84 -1.47
CA HIS A 96 13.14 10.12 -0.13
C HIS A 96 14.25 9.14 0.29
N GLU A 97 14.15 7.87 -0.08
CA GLU A 97 15.27 6.92 0.08
C GLU A 97 16.42 7.23 -0.89
N LEU A 98 16.13 7.81 -2.06
CA LEU A 98 17.10 8.11 -3.11
C LEU A 98 17.96 9.34 -2.83
N SER A 99 17.40 10.34 -2.16
CA SER A 99 18.17 11.56 -1.80
C SER A 99 19.16 11.33 -0.67
N HIS A 100 19.05 10.22 0.05
CA HIS A 100 19.92 9.90 1.18
C HIS A 100 21.04 8.89 0.89
N THR A 101 20.99 8.19 -0.26
CA THR A 101 22.08 7.30 -0.68
C THR A 101 22.97 8.04 -1.69
N LYS A 102 23.97 8.74 -1.19
CA LYS A 102 25.04 9.36 -2.01
C LYS A 102 26.04 8.36 -2.60
N ASP A 103 25.81 7.09 -2.46
CA ASP A 103 26.67 6.06 -3.04
C ASP A 103 26.22 5.71 -4.46
N GLU A 104 26.90 6.32 -5.44
CA GLU A 104 26.76 6.06 -6.87
C GLU A 104 27.08 4.60 -7.27
N GLN A 105 27.58 3.76 -6.36
CA GLN A 105 28.10 2.43 -6.69
C GLN A 105 27.08 1.29 -6.65
N HIS A 106 25.91 1.45 -5.98
CA HIS A 106 24.86 0.43 -5.95
C HIS A 106 23.47 1.05 -6.11
N ASP A 107 23.18 1.54 -7.29
CA ASP A 107 21.83 1.89 -7.68
C ASP A 107 21.07 0.60 -8.05
N TRP A 108 20.50 -0.08 -7.04
CA TRP A 108 19.65 -1.27 -7.22
C TRP A 108 18.51 -1.02 -8.22
N ARG A 109 18.16 0.24 -8.46
CA ARG A 109 17.19 0.64 -9.48
C ARG A 109 17.73 0.49 -10.91
N LYS A 110 19.05 0.50 -11.11
CA LYS A 110 19.63 0.24 -12.44
C LYS A 110 19.35 -1.18 -12.90
N ASP A 111 19.16 -2.09 -11.94
CA ASP A 111 18.89 -3.51 -12.19
C ASP A 111 17.43 -3.90 -11.94
N ASN A 112 16.60 -2.96 -11.48
CA ASN A 112 15.21 -3.17 -11.14
C ASN A 112 14.29 -2.68 -12.27
N MET A 113 13.37 -3.53 -12.71
CA MET A 113 12.49 -3.27 -13.87
C MET A 113 11.57 -2.06 -13.73
N VAL A 114 11.19 -1.71 -12.51
CA VAL A 114 10.09 -0.78 -12.25
C VAL A 114 10.45 0.68 -12.52
N VAL A 115 11.72 1.05 -12.41
CA VAL A 115 12.13 2.47 -12.43
C VAL A 115 12.88 2.86 -13.70
N LYS A 116 13.37 1.89 -14.45
CA LYS A 116 14.36 2.09 -15.53
C LYS A 116 13.75 2.16 -16.92
N PHE A 117 12.59 1.57 -17.12
CA PHE A 117 12.08 1.29 -18.45
C PHE A 117 11.18 2.40 -18.97
N GLY A 118 11.42 2.78 -20.23
CA GLY A 118 10.45 3.50 -21.04
C GLY A 118 9.28 2.58 -21.40
N LYS A 119 8.26 3.17 -22.00
CA LYS A 119 7.07 2.43 -22.44
C LYS A 119 7.41 1.22 -23.33
N ASN A 120 8.34 1.39 -24.28
CA ASN A 120 8.73 0.33 -25.21
C ASN A 120 9.37 -0.87 -24.52
N GLU A 121 10.16 -0.64 -23.49
CA GLU A 121 10.81 -1.70 -22.71
C GLU A 121 9.79 -2.47 -21.86
N VAL A 122 8.79 -1.77 -21.29
CA VAL A 122 7.66 -2.43 -20.61
C VAL A 122 6.84 -3.26 -21.60
N GLU A 123 6.61 -2.76 -22.82
CA GLU A 123 5.93 -3.54 -23.87
C GLU A 123 6.68 -4.82 -24.22
N GLU A 124 8.00 -4.76 -24.38
CA GLU A 124 8.83 -5.94 -24.64
C GLU A 124 8.74 -6.94 -23.49
N PHE A 125 8.80 -6.45 -22.25
CA PHE A 125 8.64 -7.25 -21.05
C PHE A 125 7.29 -7.97 -21.01
N LEU A 126 6.19 -7.25 -21.27
CA LEU A 126 4.84 -7.83 -21.28
C LEU A 126 4.66 -8.84 -22.44
N GLN A 127 5.39 -8.66 -23.53
CA GLN A 127 5.33 -9.57 -24.66
C GLN A 127 6.09 -10.88 -24.42
N TYR A 128 7.11 -10.90 -23.57
CA TYR A 128 7.98 -12.06 -23.38
C TYR A 128 7.23 -13.38 -23.09
N PRO A 129 6.23 -13.44 -22.20
CA PRO A 129 5.47 -14.68 -21.97
C PRO A 129 4.77 -15.22 -23.22
N LYS A 130 4.36 -14.34 -24.16
CA LYS A 130 3.73 -14.74 -25.43
C LYS A 130 4.72 -15.33 -26.43
N THR A 131 6.02 -15.15 -26.24
CA THR A 131 7.04 -15.83 -27.06
C THR A 131 7.07 -17.33 -26.77
N ILE A 132 6.68 -17.73 -25.53
CA ILE A 132 6.61 -19.13 -25.12
C ILE A 132 5.23 -19.72 -25.41
N ASN A 133 4.17 -19.00 -25.05
CA ASN A 133 2.80 -19.39 -25.36
C ASN A 133 2.02 -18.23 -26.00
N PRO A 134 1.91 -18.18 -27.33
CA PRO A 134 1.23 -17.09 -28.03
C PRO A 134 -0.29 -16.97 -27.74
N LYS A 135 -0.90 -18.01 -27.16
CA LYS A 135 -2.34 -18.02 -26.85
C LYS A 135 -2.69 -17.39 -25.51
N LEU A 136 -1.73 -17.32 -24.57
CA LEU A 136 -1.98 -16.74 -23.26
C LEU A 136 -2.37 -15.26 -23.34
N LYS A 137 -3.04 -14.78 -22.31
CA LYS A 137 -3.47 -13.38 -22.20
C LYS A 137 -2.65 -12.63 -21.16
N ILE A 138 -2.25 -11.41 -21.53
CA ILE A 138 -1.62 -10.46 -20.61
C ILE A 138 -2.72 -9.59 -20.01
N VAL A 139 -2.79 -9.57 -18.69
CA VAL A 139 -3.85 -8.90 -17.93
C VAL A 139 -3.24 -7.93 -16.92
N LEU A 140 -3.71 -6.69 -16.91
CA LEU A 140 -3.39 -5.72 -15.87
C LEU A 140 -4.56 -5.58 -14.90
N GLY A 141 -4.25 -5.34 -13.64
CA GLY A 141 -5.23 -5.03 -12.60
C GLY A 141 -4.62 -4.21 -11.48
N GLY A 142 -5.48 -3.69 -10.59
CA GLY A 142 -5.06 -2.88 -9.45
C GLY A 142 -5.51 -1.44 -9.55
N ALA A 143 -5.25 -0.67 -8.48
CA ALA A 143 -5.81 0.67 -8.29
C ALA A 143 -5.40 1.71 -9.34
N LYS A 144 -4.34 1.45 -10.10
CA LYS A 144 -3.77 2.38 -11.10
C LYS A 144 -3.79 1.82 -12.52
N ALA A 145 -4.65 0.85 -12.77
CA ALA A 145 -4.70 0.15 -14.05
C ALA A 145 -5.01 1.08 -15.24
N ASP A 146 -5.78 2.14 -15.01
CA ASP A 146 -6.15 3.12 -16.02
C ASP A 146 -4.97 3.96 -16.55
N PHE A 147 -3.93 4.18 -15.75
CA PHE A 147 -2.72 4.89 -16.22
C PHE A 147 -1.93 4.11 -17.28
N TYR A 148 -2.23 2.82 -17.48
CA TYR A 148 -1.51 1.92 -18.40
C TYR A 148 -2.39 1.40 -19.54
N MET A 149 -3.50 2.08 -19.82
CA MET A 149 -4.46 1.68 -20.86
C MET A 149 -3.89 1.74 -22.29
N ASP A 150 -2.87 2.53 -22.50
CA ASP A 150 -2.20 2.74 -23.79
C ASP A 150 -1.14 1.68 -24.14
N LEU A 151 -0.89 0.70 -23.25
CA LEU A 151 -0.01 -0.42 -23.52
C LEU A 151 -0.60 -1.36 -24.58
N GLN A 152 0.21 -1.68 -25.60
CA GLN A 152 -0.22 -2.47 -26.76
C GLN A 152 -0.27 -3.97 -26.45
N ASN A 153 0.72 -4.46 -25.70
CA ASN A 153 0.85 -5.89 -25.39
C ASN A 153 -0.07 -6.38 -24.26
N VAL A 154 -1.02 -5.57 -23.83
CA VAL A 154 -2.03 -5.92 -22.83
C VAL A 154 -3.32 -6.34 -23.52
N ASP A 155 -3.79 -7.56 -23.25
CA ASP A 155 -5.06 -8.08 -23.76
C ASP A 155 -6.26 -7.56 -22.98
N HIS A 156 -6.15 -7.52 -21.65
CA HIS A 156 -7.24 -7.06 -20.77
C HIS A 156 -6.73 -6.21 -19.62
N VAL A 157 -7.53 -5.23 -19.24
CA VAL A 157 -7.35 -4.40 -18.03
C VAL A 157 -8.59 -4.54 -17.16
N ILE A 158 -8.44 -5.00 -15.92
CA ILE A 158 -9.53 -5.20 -14.98
C ILE A 158 -9.53 -4.06 -13.98
N PHE A 159 -10.64 -3.33 -13.90
CA PHE A 159 -10.85 -2.22 -12.98
C PHE A 159 -11.70 -2.65 -11.77
N GLY A 160 -11.46 -2.02 -10.64
CA GLY A 160 -12.27 -2.21 -9.43
C GLY A 160 -12.04 -3.55 -8.74
N ILE A 161 -13.13 -4.19 -8.26
CA ILE A 161 -13.08 -5.46 -7.52
C ILE A 161 -12.93 -6.62 -8.52
N ALA A 162 -11.77 -7.26 -8.53
CA ALA A 162 -11.39 -8.17 -9.60
C ALA A 162 -11.68 -9.67 -9.34
N GLU A 163 -12.13 -10.04 -8.15
CA GLU A 163 -12.27 -11.44 -7.74
C GLU A 163 -13.19 -12.25 -8.66
N THR A 164 -14.39 -11.75 -8.93
CA THR A 164 -15.35 -12.43 -9.83
C THR A 164 -14.94 -12.27 -11.29
N MET A 165 -14.52 -11.06 -11.70
CA MET A 165 -14.14 -10.78 -13.08
C MET A 165 -12.97 -11.64 -13.57
N THR A 166 -12.01 -11.90 -12.70
CA THR A 166 -10.88 -12.77 -13.03
C THR A 166 -11.33 -14.20 -13.28
N ILE A 167 -12.27 -14.73 -12.49
CA ILE A 167 -12.81 -16.07 -12.70
C ILE A 167 -13.62 -16.15 -14.00
N ASP A 168 -14.50 -15.18 -14.25
CA ASP A 168 -15.27 -15.11 -15.48
C ASP A 168 -14.37 -15.07 -16.73
N LEU A 169 -13.26 -14.31 -16.65
CA LEU A 169 -12.27 -14.28 -17.72
C LEU A 169 -11.58 -15.63 -17.90
N LEU A 170 -11.17 -16.29 -16.81
CA LEU A 170 -10.54 -17.62 -16.86
C LEU A 170 -11.49 -18.68 -17.40
N ASP A 171 -12.75 -18.66 -17.04
CA ASP A 171 -13.77 -19.55 -17.59
C ASP A 171 -13.96 -19.34 -19.11
N LYS A 172 -13.85 -18.10 -19.57
CA LYS A 172 -13.83 -17.80 -21.00
C LYS A 172 -12.59 -18.35 -21.68
N LEU A 173 -11.40 -18.11 -21.12
CA LEU A 173 -10.13 -18.54 -21.70
C LEU A 173 -9.98 -20.06 -21.72
N SER A 174 -10.55 -20.74 -20.73
CA SER A 174 -10.58 -22.22 -20.66
C SER A 174 -11.69 -22.87 -21.49
N GLY A 175 -12.55 -22.08 -22.15
CA GLY A 175 -13.66 -22.57 -22.97
C GLY A 175 -14.92 -22.97 -22.16
N LYS A 176 -14.96 -22.79 -20.85
CA LYS A 176 -16.14 -23.06 -20.00
C LYS A 176 -17.25 -22.03 -20.19
N SER A 177 -16.92 -20.82 -20.62
CA SER A 177 -17.86 -19.73 -20.86
C SER A 177 -17.78 -19.21 -22.28
N LYS A 178 -18.94 -18.79 -22.83
CA LYS A 178 -19.05 -18.09 -24.14
C LYS A 178 -19.04 -16.55 -23.99
N ARG A 179 -18.89 -16.03 -22.78
CA ARG A 179 -18.89 -14.58 -22.52
C ARG A 179 -17.82 -13.89 -23.35
N ILE A 180 -18.13 -12.71 -23.86
CA ILE A 180 -17.20 -11.87 -24.61
C ILE A 180 -16.68 -10.81 -23.68
N PHE A 181 -15.37 -10.59 -23.68
CA PHE A 181 -14.71 -9.53 -22.94
C PHE A 181 -14.04 -8.54 -23.88
N ASN A 182 -14.21 -7.26 -23.60
CA ASN A 182 -13.46 -6.19 -24.21
C ASN A 182 -12.05 -6.09 -23.58
N LYS A 183 -11.18 -5.25 -24.14
CA LYS A 183 -9.87 -4.96 -23.54
C LYS A 183 -10.04 -4.39 -22.12
N PHE A 184 -10.99 -3.51 -21.92
CA PHE A 184 -11.29 -2.89 -20.63
C PHE A 184 -12.48 -3.59 -19.99
N ILE A 185 -12.26 -4.15 -18.81
CA ILE A 185 -13.25 -4.91 -18.05
C ILE A 185 -13.53 -4.11 -16.77
N ASP A 186 -14.72 -3.53 -16.70
CA ASP A 186 -15.16 -2.81 -15.52
C ASP A 186 -16.03 -3.71 -14.64
N HIS A 187 -15.83 -3.60 -13.33
CA HIS A 187 -16.67 -4.27 -12.35
C HIS A 187 -17.98 -3.50 -12.17
N ASP A 188 -19.05 -3.96 -12.78
CA ASP A 188 -20.39 -3.51 -12.40
C ASP A 188 -20.78 -4.14 -11.05
N ARG A 189 -20.69 -3.32 -9.99
CA ARG A 189 -21.05 -3.74 -8.62
C ARG A 189 -22.44 -4.33 -8.51
N LYS A 190 -23.39 -3.91 -9.34
CA LYS A 190 -24.76 -4.41 -9.32
C LYS A 190 -24.87 -5.80 -9.96
N ALA A 191 -24.10 -6.04 -11.02
CA ALA A 191 -24.14 -7.32 -11.73
C ALA A 191 -23.45 -8.47 -10.97
N HIS A 192 -22.52 -8.15 -10.06
CA HIS A 192 -21.70 -9.14 -9.36
C HIS A 192 -21.95 -9.23 -7.85
N ALA A 193 -22.78 -8.35 -7.27
CA ALA A 193 -23.14 -8.38 -5.85
C ALA A 193 -23.77 -9.71 -5.42
N ASP A 194 -24.46 -10.37 -6.35
CA ASP A 194 -25.17 -11.62 -6.08
C ASP A 194 -24.28 -12.89 -6.20
N THR A 195 -23.06 -12.76 -6.72
CA THR A 195 -22.21 -13.92 -7.03
C THR A 195 -20.98 -14.06 -6.14
N TRP A 196 -20.62 -13.02 -5.39
CA TRP A 196 -19.45 -13.03 -4.51
C TRP A 196 -19.72 -12.28 -3.21
N ASP A 197 -19.57 -12.99 -2.11
CA ASP A 197 -19.75 -12.43 -0.77
C ASP A 197 -18.37 -12.21 -0.12
N PHE A 198 -17.99 -10.94 0.06
CA PHE A 198 -16.76 -10.58 0.74
C PHE A 198 -16.64 -11.20 2.13
N ARG A 199 -17.75 -11.36 2.85
CA ARG A 199 -17.78 -11.92 4.21
C ARG A 199 -17.21 -13.33 4.29
N GLU A 200 -17.40 -14.13 3.23
CA GLU A 200 -16.91 -15.50 3.08
C GLU A 200 -15.45 -15.58 2.59
N SER A 201 -14.85 -14.44 2.28
CA SER A 201 -13.52 -14.41 1.70
C SER A 201 -12.43 -14.82 2.69
N SER A 202 -11.41 -15.52 2.23
CA SER A 202 -10.16 -15.74 2.96
C SER A 202 -8.97 -15.72 2.01
N THR A 203 -7.83 -15.29 2.51
CA THR A 203 -6.57 -15.28 1.75
C THR A 203 -5.74 -16.48 2.20
N ARG A 204 -5.32 -17.30 1.24
CA ARG A 204 -4.53 -18.50 1.50
C ARG A 204 -3.23 -18.47 0.76
N TYR A 205 -2.17 -18.62 1.49
CA TYR A 205 -0.82 -18.78 0.97
C TYR A 205 -0.53 -20.27 0.71
N THR A 206 0.46 -20.53 -0.14
CA THR A 206 0.90 -21.88 -0.50
C THR A 206 2.39 -22.05 -0.20
N GLU A 207 2.90 -23.29 -0.30
CA GLU A 207 4.33 -23.58 -0.17
C GLU A 207 5.17 -22.84 -1.22
N LEU A 208 4.56 -22.48 -2.36
CA LEU A 208 5.23 -21.71 -3.42
C LEU A 208 5.45 -20.23 -3.07
N ASP A 209 4.77 -19.77 -2.05
CA ASP A 209 4.93 -18.39 -1.58
C ASP A 209 6.15 -18.27 -0.63
N PHE A 210 6.74 -19.38 -0.19
CA PHE A 210 7.93 -19.42 0.67
C PHE A 210 7.86 -18.49 1.87
N ILE A 211 6.72 -18.53 2.57
CA ILE A 211 6.51 -17.71 3.78
C ILE A 211 7.59 -18.06 4.82
N GLN A 212 8.30 -17.03 5.26
CA GLN A 212 9.34 -17.20 6.26
C GLN A 212 8.77 -17.27 7.68
N PRO A 213 9.39 -18.03 8.61
CA PRO A 213 9.00 -18.01 10.01
C PRO A 213 9.01 -16.59 10.57
N GLN A 214 7.93 -16.21 11.26
CA GLN A 214 7.77 -14.86 11.82
C GLN A 214 7.63 -13.72 10.78
N GLU A 215 7.44 -14.04 9.52
CA GLU A 215 7.11 -13.06 8.50
C GLU A 215 5.82 -12.31 8.86
N THR A 216 5.78 -11.00 8.61
CA THR A 216 4.57 -10.21 8.73
C THR A 216 3.69 -10.46 7.51
N LEU A 217 2.50 -11.01 7.73
CA LEU A 217 1.51 -11.20 6.68
C LEU A 217 0.46 -10.08 6.69
N THR A 218 -0.23 -9.94 5.59
CA THR A 218 -1.35 -8.99 5.46
C THR A 218 -2.66 -9.65 5.84
N LEU A 219 -3.54 -8.91 6.53
CA LEU A 219 -4.88 -9.34 6.92
C LEU A 219 -5.89 -8.25 6.56
N GLU A 220 -6.94 -8.60 5.83
CA GLU A 220 -8.10 -7.74 5.58
C GLU A 220 -9.26 -8.22 6.45
N VAL A 221 -9.76 -7.34 7.32
CA VAL A 221 -10.92 -7.60 8.20
C VAL A 221 -12.18 -7.00 7.60
N GLY A 222 -12.04 -5.79 7.05
CA GLY A 222 -13.13 -5.06 6.41
C GLY A 222 -12.67 -4.39 5.13
N ARG A 223 -13.56 -4.28 4.14
CA ARG A 223 -13.27 -3.65 2.85
C ARG A 223 -14.08 -2.40 2.65
N GLY A 224 -13.37 -1.30 2.40
CA GLY A 224 -13.95 0.03 2.22
C GLY A 224 -13.94 0.86 3.51
N CYS A 225 -14.30 2.12 3.38
CA CYS A 225 -14.32 3.08 4.47
C CYS A 225 -15.68 3.78 4.57
N ARG A 226 -16.22 3.89 5.79
CA ARG A 226 -17.53 4.54 6.05
C ARG A 226 -17.48 6.06 5.94
N PHE A 227 -16.28 6.65 5.93
CA PHE A 227 -16.07 8.10 5.92
C PHE A 227 -15.92 8.63 4.50
N LYS A 228 -16.14 9.94 4.34
CA LYS A 228 -16.01 10.68 3.09
C LYS A 228 -15.09 11.88 3.29
N CYS A 229 -13.81 11.62 3.64
CA CYS A 229 -12.84 12.69 3.70
C CYS A 229 -12.68 13.31 2.31
N ALA A 230 -12.69 14.65 2.24
CA ALA A 230 -12.76 15.36 0.97
C ALA A 230 -11.61 15.04 0.02
N PHE A 231 -10.42 14.77 0.54
CA PHE A 231 -9.20 14.49 -0.20
C PHE A 231 -9.01 13.01 -0.55
N CYS A 232 -9.82 12.11 0.02
CA CYS A 232 -9.60 10.67 -0.12
C CYS A 232 -10.14 10.14 -1.44
N ASN A 233 -9.29 9.47 -2.20
CA ASN A 233 -9.61 8.85 -3.48
C ASN A 233 -9.61 7.31 -3.44
N PHE A 234 -9.69 6.70 -2.27
CA PHE A 234 -9.88 5.25 -2.17
C PHE A 234 -11.19 4.81 -2.83
N PRO A 235 -11.19 3.71 -3.60
CA PRO A 235 -12.34 3.33 -4.44
C PRO A 235 -13.65 3.08 -3.71
N LEU A 236 -13.57 2.71 -2.42
CA LEU A 236 -14.70 2.27 -1.62
C LEU A 236 -15.05 3.22 -0.47
N ILE A 237 -14.71 4.50 -0.59
CA ILE A 237 -15.04 5.50 0.44
C ILE A 237 -16.54 5.78 0.52
N GLY A 238 -17.01 6.12 1.72
CA GLY A 238 -18.39 6.55 1.95
C GLY A 238 -19.42 5.43 1.93
N GLN A 239 -19.03 4.19 2.06
CA GLN A 239 -19.94 3.05 2.22
C GLN A 239 -20.44 3.00 3.66
N LYS A 240 -21.50 3.78 3.97
CA LYS A 240 -22.00 3.96 5.35
C LYS A 240 -22.83 2.80 5.89
N ASN A 241 -23.49 2.03 5.04
CA ASN A 241 -24.51 1.05 5.42
C ASN A 241 -24.31 -0.29 4.73
N VAL A 242 -23.07 -0.76 4.65
CA VAL A 242 -22.81 -2.05 4.03
C VAL A 242 -22.71 -3.07 5.14
N ASN A 243 -23.75 -3.85 5.34
CA ASN A 243 -23.72 -5.01 6.24
C ASN A 243 -22.67 -6.05 5.81
N ASP A 244 -22.13 -5.90 4.59
CA ASP A 244 -21.29 -6.87 3.91
C ASP A 244 -19.81 -6.45 3.85
N TYR A 245 -19.40 -5.41 4.58
CA TYR A 245 -18.04 -4.89 4.52
C TYR A 245 -17.06 -5.61 5.48
N LEU A 246 -17.56 -6.40 6.42
CA LEU A 246 -16.75 -7.15 7.38
C LEU A 246 -16.74 -8.63 7.05
N LYS A 247 -15.57 -9.27 7.09
CA LYS A 247 -15.48 -10.74 7.05
C LYS A 247 -16.20 -11.38 8.23
N TYR A 248 -16.72 -12.60 8.01
CA TYR A 248 -17.23 -13.38 9.12
C TYR A 248 -16.12 -13.70 10.13
N PRO A 249 -16.40 -13.61 11.45
CA PRO A 249 -15.44 -13.91 12.49
C PRO A 249 -14.74 -15.26 12.33
N SER A 250 -15.50 -16.28 11.87
CA SER A 250 -14.97 -17.62 11.59
C SER A 250 -13.91 -17.60 10.49
N LYS A 251 -14.11 -16.80 9.42
CA LYS A 251 -13.16 -16.72 8.31
C LYS A 251 -11.85 -16.03 8.74
N ILE A 252 -11.96 -14.99 9.57
CA ILE A 252 -10.78 -14.32 10.14
C ILE A 252 -10.02 -15.30 11.04
N ARG A 253 -10.73 -16.01 11.92
CA ARG A 253 -10.12 -16.99 12.81
C ARG A 253 -9.42 -18.09 12.03
N ASP A 254 -10.08 -18.68 11.03
CA ASP A 254 -9.54 -19.78 10.25
C ASP A 254 -8.31 -19.35 9.45
N GLU A 255 -8.27 -18.11 8.90
CA GLU A 255 -7.12 -17.53 8.21
C GLU A 255 -5.94 -17.35 9.17
N LEU A 256 -6.17 -16.84 10.38
CA LEU A 256 -5.15 -16.66 11.40
C LEU A 256 -4.60 -18.01 11.90
N LEU A 257 -5.45 -18.99 12.15
CA LEU A 257 -5.06 -20.35 12.55
C LEU A 257 -4.22 -21.04 11.46
N GLU A 258 -4.67 -21.02 10.20
CA GLU A 258 -3.94 -21.62 9.08
C GLU A 258 -2.54 -20.99 8.93
N ASN A 259 -2.44 -19.67 9.02
CA ASN A 259 -1.15 -18.97 8.93
C ASN A 259 -0.23 -19.31 10.10
N TYR A 260 -0.78 -19.46 11.31
CA TYR A 260 0.00 -19.86 12.48
C TYR A 260 0.47 -21.32 12.40
N GLU A 261 -0.41 -22.23 12.07
CA GLU A 261 -0.11 -23.67 11.99
C GLU A 261 0.92 -23.99 10.89
N ARG A 262 0.80 -23.30 9.74
CA ARG A 262 1.70 -23.57 8.59
C ARG A 262 3.01 -22.80 8.65
N TRP A 263 2.99 -21.56 9.14
CA TRP A 263 4.11 -20.63 9.03
C TRP A 263 4.60 -20.07 10.37
N GLY A 264 3.90 -20.33 11.45
CA GLY A 264 4.19 -19.74 12.76
C GLY A 264 3.92 -18.23 12.83
N THR A 265 3.13 -17.69 11.90
CA THR A 265 2.89 -16.24 11.79
C THR A 265 2.04 -15.72 12.94
N THR A 266 2.55 -14.68 13.60
CA THR A 266 1.85 -13.96 14.67
C THR A 266 1.87 -12.43 14.44
N LYS A 267 2.47 -11.97 13.34
CA LYS A 267 2.59 -10.56 13.01
C LYS A 267 1.75 -10.25 11.77
N TYR A 268 0.99 -9.17 11.83
CA TYR A 268 0.09 -8.79 10.73
C TYR A 268 0.13 -7.30 10.43
N PHE A 269 0.01 -6.98 9.17
CA PHE A 269 -0.44 -5.67 8.71
C PHE A 269 -1.93 -5.78 8.37
N ILE A 270 -2.78 -5.06 9.11
CA ILE A 270 -4.21 -4.99 8.80
C ILE A 270 -4.41 -3.93 7.72
N VAL A 271 -4.81 -4.37 6.53
CA VAL A 271 -4.89 -3.53 5.32
C VAL A 271 -6.23 -2.81 5.16
N ASP A 272 -7.05 -2.78 6.20
CA ASP A 272 -8.31 -2.02 6.21
C ASP A 272 -8.03 -0.51 6.08
N ASP A 273 -8.81 0.20 5.27
CA ASP A 273 -8.70 1.67 5.11
C ASP A 273 -8.86 2.45 6.43
N THR A 274 -9.63 1.89 7.37
CA THR A 274 -9.77 2.37 8.75
C THR A 274 -10.11 1.19 9.65
N PHE A 275 -9.16 0.75 10.46
CA PHE A 275 -9.38 -0.43 11.28
C PHE A 275 -10.37 -0.18 12.42
N ASN A 276 -10.32 0.99 13.04
CA ASN A 276 -11.20 1.37 14.15
C ASN A 276 -12.49 2.09 13.72
N ASP A 277 -13.04 1.76 12.57
CA ASP A 277 -14.21 2.44 12.00
C ASP A 277 -15.52 2.22 12.80
N SER A 278 -15.56 1.18 13.65
CA SER A 278 -16.61 0.98 14.66
C SER A 278 -16.09 0.23 15.89
N THR A 279 -16.71 0.48 17.05
CA THR A 279 -16.41 -0.23 18.30
C THR A 279 -16.81 -1.69 18.20
N GLU A 280 -17.93 -1.99 17.57
CA GLU A 280 -18.43 -3.35 17.36
C GLU A 280 -17.46 -4.23 16.55
N LYS A 281 -16.77 -3.63 15.57
CA LYS A 281 -15.71 -4.34 14.81
C LYS A 281 -14.54 -4.72 15.72
N LEU A 282 -14.08 -3.80 16.57
CA LEU A 282 -13.00 -4.09 17.52
C LEU A 282 -13.42 -5.14 18.54
N GLU A 283 -14.63 -5.06 19.08
CA GLU A 283 -15.18 -6.07 20.00
C GLU A 283 -15.31 -7.44 19.35
N MET A 284 -15.74 -7.48 18.10
CA MET A 284 -15.78 -8.72 17.31
C MET A 284 -14.39 -9.31 17.16
N MET A 285 -13.39 -8.48 16.83
CA MET A 285 -12.01 -8.92 16.73
C MET A 285 -11.44 -9.41 18.06
N VAL A 286 -11.76 -8.75 19.19
CA VAL A 286 -11.37 -9.23 20.53
C VAL A 286 -11.93 -10.64 20.79
N LYS A 287 -13.18 -10.92 20.42
CA LYS A 287 -13.77 -12.26 20.56
C LYS A 287 -13.00 -13.28 19.69
N VAL A 288 -12.70 -12.94 18.44
CA VAL A 288 -11.88 -13.80 17.58
C VAL A 288 -10.52 -14.09 18.20
N MET A 289 -9.83 -13.06 18.71
CA MET A 289 -8.49 -13.23 19.30
C MET A 289 -8.48 -14.07 20.58
N ARG A 290 -9.54 -14.00 21.40
CA ARG A 290 -9.66 -14.81 22.61
C ARG A 290 -9.77 -16.31 22.32
N ASP A 291 -10.30 -16.68 21.15
CA ASP A 291 -10.45 -18.07 20.70
C ASP A 291 -9.19 -18.64 20.05
N LEU A 292 -8.11 -17.83 19.90
CA LEU A 292 -6.84 -18.27 19.32
C LEU A 292 -5.88 -18.79 20.40
N PRO A 293 -5.10 -19.86 20.13
CA PRO A 293 -4.10 -20.38 21.07
C PRO A 293 -2.82 -19.54 21.13
N PHE A 294 -2.77 -18.41 20.43
CA PHE A 294 -1.63 -17.48 20.36
C PHE A 294 -2.12 -16.03 20.35
N LYS A 295 -1.21 -15.11 20.59
CA LYS A 295 -1.47 -13.67 20.47
C LYS A 295 -0.85 -13.13 19.22
N ILE A 296 -1.53 -12.19 18.56
CA ILE A 296 -0.97 -11.47 17.43
C ILE A 296 -0.42 -10.11 17.85
N LYS A 297 0.47 -9.58 17.01
CA LYS A 297 0.87 -8.18 17.00
C LYS A 297 0.55 -7.63 15.61
N PHE A 298 0.08 -6.39 15.53
CA PHE A 298 -0.28 -5.84 14.22
C PHE A 298 -0.03 -4.34 14.12
N TRP A 299 0.12 -3.91 12.88
CA TRP A 299 0.08 -2.54 12.43
C TRP A 299 -1.24 -2.26 11.68
N CYS A 300 -1.80 -1.05 11.82
CA CYS A 300 -3.06 -0.68 11.17
C CYS A 300 -3.20 0.83 10.96
N TYR A 301 -4.11 1.19 10.03
CA TYR A 301 -4.59 2.57 9.88
C TYR A 301 -5.76 2.83 10.84
N THR A 302 -5.70 3.94 11.57
CA THR A 302 -6.74 4.34 12.53
C THR A 302 -7.10 5.81 12.40
N ARG A 303 -8.26 6.17 12.96
CA ARG A 303 -8.73 7.54 13.02
C ARG A 303 -8.78 8.02 14.48
N ILE A 304 -8.11 9.14 14.73
CA ILE A 304 -8.03 9.74 16.07
C ILE A 304 -9.37 10.30 16.56
N ASP A 305 -10.19 10.81 15.64
CA ASP A 305 -11.51 11.34 15.97
C ASP A 305 -12.47 10.26 16.49
N LEU A 306 -12.30 9.02 16.07
CA LEU A 306 -13.04 7.88 16.61
C LEU A 306 -12.57 7.50 18.01
N LEU A 307 -11.28 7.50 18.27
CA LEU A 307 -10.77 7.29 19.63
C LEU A 307 -11.24 8.39 20.58
N ALA A 308 -11.35 9.63 20.10
CA ALA A 308 -11.87 10.73 20.88
C ALA A 308 -13.39 10.62 21.15
N ALA A 309 -14.15 10.07 20.21
CA ALA A 309 -15.60 9.84 20.35
C ALA A 309 -15.91 8.57 21.16
N HIS A 310 -15.06 7.55 21.04
CA HIS A 310 -15.18 6.21 21.61
C HIS A 310 -13.89 5.83 22.36
N PRO A 311 -13.64 6.40 23.56
CA PRO A 311 -12.37 6.20 24.27
C PRO A 311 -12.08 4.75 24.65
N GLU A 312 -13.09 3.90 24.75
CA GLU A 312 -12.97 2.45 24.97
C GLU A 312 -12.20 1.74 23.86
N GLN A 313 -12.16 2.30 22.65
CA GLN A 313 -11.39 1.74 21.54
C GLN A 313 -9.88 1.74 21.83
N ILE A 314 -9.38 2.64 22.67
CA ILE A 314 -7.96 2.67 23.06
C ILE A 314 -7.57 1.38 23.76
N GLU A 315 -8.41 0.95 24.74
CA GLU A 315 -8.18 -0.30 25.46
C GLU A 315 -8.41 -1.54 24.58
N LEU A 316 -9.43 -1.51 23.71
CA LEU A 316 -9.70 -2.61 22.78
C LEU A 316 -8.52 -2.84 21.82
N LEU A 317 -7.93 -1.77 21.26
CA LEU A 317 -6.75 -1.87 20.41
C LEU A 317 -5.55 -2.45 21.15
N LYS A 318 -5.36 -2.06 22.42
CA LYS A 318 -4.32 -2.63 23.27
C LYS A 318 -4.54 -4.12 23.51
N GLU A 319 -5.77 -4.52 23.86
CA GLU A 319 -6.15 -5.94 24.07
C GLU A 319 -5.92 -6.77 22.81
N LEU A 320 -6.23 -6.22 21.64
CA LEU A 320 -6.02 -6.86 20.34
C LEU A 320 -4.55 -7.07 19.99
N GLY A 321 -3.64 -6.33 20.62
CA GLY A 321 -2.20 -6.44 20.37
C GLY A 321 -1.68 -5.45 19.33
N VAL A 322 -2.27 -4.25 19.27
CA VAL A 322 -1.71 -3.17 18.44
C VAL A 322 -0.25 -2.92 18.81
N ALA A 323 0.60 -2.88 17.84
CA ALA A 323 2.03 -2.64 18.01
C ALA A 323 2.48 -1.35 17.34
N GLU A 324 1.77 -0.96 16.32
CA GLU A 324 1.96 0.29 15.61
C GLU A 324 0.64 0.75 14.99
N THR A 325 0.40 2.05 14.97
CA THR A 325 -0.78 2.63 14.32
C THR A 325 -0.45 3.93 13.61
N PHE A 326 -1.00 4.08 12.40
CA PHE A 326 -0.92 5.31 11.63
C PHE A 326 -2.22 6.10 11.79
N PHE A 327 -2.10 7.34 12.22
CA PHE A 327 -3.19 8.29 12.24
C PHE A 327 -3.08 9.28 11.09
N GLY A 328 -4.06 9.29 10.20
CA GLY A 328 -4.23 10.39 9.26
C GLY A 328 -4.66 11.65 10.01
N LEU A 329 -3.71 12.44 10.48
CA LEU A 329 -3.97 13.70 11.20
C LEU A 329 -4.20 14.86 10.24
N GLU A 330 -3.54 14.83 9.11
CA GLU A 330 -3.56 15.73 7.96
C GLU A 330 -3.10 17.16 8.29
N THR A 331 -3.68 17.81 9.29
CA THR A 331 -3.28 19.16 9.73
C THR A 331 -3.81 19.46 11.14
N PHE A 332 -3.13 20.33 11.86
CA PHE A 332 -3.63 20.93 13.10
C PHE A 332 -4.20 22.33 12.90
N ASN A 333 -4.30 22.82 11.68
CA ASN A 333 -5.11 24.00 11.36
C ASN A 333 -6.59 23.60 11.36
N ASP A 334 -7.38 24.14 12.28
CA ASP A 334 -8.78 23.74 12.46
C ASP A 334 -9.67 24.10 11.26
N GLN A 335 -9.36 25.22 10.56
CA GLN A 335 -10.11 25.61 9.36
C GLN A 335 -9.81 24.66 8.20
N SER A 336 -8.54 24.33 7.96
CA SER A 336 -8.14 23.34 6.97
C SER A 336 -8.76 21.97 7.28
N SER A 337 -8.67 21.54 8.54
CA SER A 337 -9.22 20.27 9.00
C SER A 337 -10.73 20.14 8.76
N LYS A 338 -11.49 21.22 9.03
CA LYS A 338 -12.93 21.28 8.74
C LYS A 338 -13.21 21.18 7.24
N THR A 339 -12.43 21.87 6.42
CA THR A 339 -12.59 21.89 4.96
C THR A 339 -12.40 20.52 4.34
N ILE A 340 -11.42 19.75 4.80
CA ILE A 340 -11.15 18.39 4.31
C ILE A 340 -12.01 17.30 4.96
N GLY A 341 -13.00 17.68 5.78
CA GLY A 341 -13.93 16.73 6.40
C GLY A 341 -13.41 15.98 7.62
N LYS A 342 -12.38 16.51 8.30
CA LYS A 342 -11.85 15.97 9.57
C LYS A 342 -12.40 16.69 10.83
N GLY A 343 -12.95 17.85 10.72
CA GLY A 343 -13.80 18.66 11.62
C GLY A 343 -13.56 18.70 13.13
N MET A 344 -12.81 17.79 13.72
CA MET A 344 -12.53 17.79 15.15
C MET A 344 -11.46 18.81 15.50
N PRO A 345 -11.63 19.64 16.56
CA PRO A 345 -10.62 20.59 17.00
C PRO A 345 -9.26 19.94 17.26
N SER A 346 -8.20 20.63 16.87
CA SER A 346 -6.81 20.15 17.01
C SER A 346 -6.44 19.86 18.46
N SER A 347 -6.90 20.68 19.43
CA SER A 347 -6.70 20.43 20.87
C SER A 347 -7.22 19.06 21.29
N ARG A 348 -8.47 18.73 20.92
CA ARG A 348 -9.06 17.45 21.28
C ARG A 348 -8.35 16.27 20.62
N ARG A 349 -7.84 16.43 19.39
CA ARG A 349 -7.02 15.40 18.73
C ARG A 349 -5.70 15.18 19.48
N LYS A 350 -5.02 16.25 19.88
CA LYS A 350 -3.79 16.21 20.67
C LYS A 350 -4.02 15.53 22.03
N ASP A 351 -5.05 15.94 22.77
CA ASP A 351 -5.42 15.33 24.06
C ASP A 351 -5.67 13.82 23.93
N THR A 352 -6.31 13.41 22.83
CA THR A 352 -6.57 11.98 22.57
C THR A 352 -5.28 11.22 22.25
N LEU A 353 -4.33 11.83 21.55
CA LEU A 353 -3.01 11.23 21.29
C LEU A 353 -2.24 11.02 22.60
N TYR A 354 -2.21 12.03 23.49
CA TYR A 354 -1.60 11.88 24.81
C TYR A 354 -2.23 10.76 25.63
N ARG A 355 -3.57 10.69 25.65
CA ARG A 355 -4.29 9.60 26.34
C ARG A 355 -3.96 8.23 25.74
N ALA A 356 -3.91 8.11 24.41
CA ALA A 356 -3.54 6.87 23.76
C ALA A 356 -2.10 6.46 24.12
N LYS A 357 -1.16 7.40 24.14
CA LYS A 357 0.24 7.15 24.54
C LYS A 357 0.34 6.72 26.01
N GLU A 358 -0.45 7.34 26.90
CA GLU A 358 -0.50 6.96 28.33
C GLU A 358 -0.97 5.50 28.49
N VAL A 359 -2.02 5.09 27.79
CA VAL A 359 -2.57 3.72 27.87
C VAL A 359 -1.67 2.69 27.21
N TRP A 360 -1.14 3.01 26.03
CA TRP A 360 -0.33 2.07 25.25
C TRP A 360 1.13 2.01 25.68
N GLY A 361 1.65 3.08 26.27
CA GLY A 361 3.05 3.24 26.64
C GLY A 361 3.98 3.26 25.41
N ASP A 362 5.27 3.02 25.66
CA ASP A 362 6.28 3.03 24.60
C ASP A 362 6.29 1.75 23.73
N ARG A 363 5.48 0.77 24.09
CA ARG A 363 5.38 -0.49 23.35
C ARG A 363 4.55 -0.39 22.06
N VAL A 364 3.75 0.67 21.92
CA VAL A 364 2.99 0.95 20.70
C VAL A 364 3.58 2.18 20.02
N TRP A 365 3.97 2.04 18.77
CA TRP A 365 4.41 3.17 17.99
C TRP A 365 3.21 3.92 17.40
N ILE A 366 3.24 5.22 17.58
CA ILE A 366 2.21 6.11 17.08
C ILE A 366 2.80 6.96 15.97
N GLU A 367 2.30 6.76 14.77
CA GLU A 367 2.67 7.55 13.60
C GLU A 367 1.55 8.53 13.24
N GLY A 368 1.93 9.76 12.90
CA GLY A 368 1.03 10.80 12.42
C GLY A 368 1.35 11.21 10.98
N GLY A 369 0.37 11.11 10.07
CA GLY A 369 0.48 11.63 8.71
C GLY A 369 -0.06 13.03 8.59
N PHE A 370 0.70 13.91 7.90
CA PHE A 370 0.35 15.32 7.68
C PHE A 370 0.43 15.68 6.20
N MET A 371 -0.46 16.57 5.78
CA MET A 371 -0.47 17.15 4.44
C MET A 371 -0.15 18.64 4.51
N ILE A 372 0.78 19.09 3.68
CA ILE A 372 1.22 20.49 3.61
C ILE A 372 0.61 21.15 2.39
N GLY A 373 0.19 22.39 2.56
CA GLY A 373 -0.41 23.18 1.49
C GLY A 373 -1.92 22.99 1.35
N LEU A 374 -2.60 22.45 2.37
CA LEU A 374 -4.06 22.42 2.43
C LEU A 374 -4.68 23.82 2.37
N PRO A 375 -5.96 23.98 1.98
CA PRO A 375 -6.66 25.26 2.02
C PRO A 375 -6.52 25.92 3.40
N TYR A 376 -6.30 27.23 3.43
CA TYR A 376 -6.13 28.05 4.65
C TYR A 376 -4.90 27.73 5.51
N GLU A 377 -4.04 26.81 5.10
CA GLU A 377 -2.81 26.54 5.81
C GLU A 377 -1.74 27.58 5.46
N THR A 378 -1.03 28.08 6.48
CA THR A 378 0.05 29.05 6.33
C THR A 378 1.34 28.47 6.88
N GLN A 379 2.50 29.03 6.47
CA GLN A 379 3.80 28.65 7.05
C GLN A 379 3.79 28.82 8.58
N ALA A 380 3.15 29.87 9.09
CA ALA A 380 3.02 30.07 10.53
C ALA A 380 2.20 28.97 11.21
N SER A 381 1.05 28.55 10.62
CA SER A 381 0.26 27.45 11.16
C SER A 381 1.00 26.12 11.10
N TRP A 382 1.77 25.90 10.03
CA TRP A 382 2.63 24.72 9.91
C TRP A 382 3.78 24.76 10.94
N ARG A 383 4.43 25.91 11.14
CA ARG A 383 5.47 26.05 12.16
C ARG A 383 4.96 25.71 13.56
N ASN A 384 3.76 26.14 13.93
CA ASN A 384 3.12 25.74 15.20
C ASN A 384 2.95 24.21 15.31
N THR A 385 2.65 23.53 14.21
CA THR A 385 2.59 22.06 14.18
C THR A 385 3.98 21.47 14.44
N VAL A 386 5.01 21.94 13.74
CA VAL A 386 6.39 21.46 13.92
C VAL A 386 6.90 21.70 15.34
N ASP A 387 6.61 22.86 15.92
CA ASP A 387 7.02 23.20 17.29
C ASP A 387 6.34 22.27 18.33
N TRP A 388 5.08 21.85 18.10
CA TRP A 388 4.44 20.84 18.90
C TRP A 388 5.08 19.45 18.71
N LEU A 389 5.41 19.07 17.48
CA LEU A 389 6.06 17.79 17.18
C LEU A 389 7.46 17.64 17.79
N LYS A 390 8.10 18.77 18.13
CA LYS A 390 9.43 18.81 18.76
C LYS A 390 9.39 18.78 20.29
N GLN A 391 8.21 18.82 20.89
CA GLN A 391 8.09 18.75 22.35
C GLN A 391 8.61 17.41 22.87
N ALA A 392 9.28 17.43 24.00
CA ALA A 392 9.89 16.23 24.59
C ALA A 392 8.86 15.14 24.98
N ASP A 393 7.63 15.57 25.25
CA ASP A 393 6.48 14.72 25.60
C ASP A 393 5.54 14.48 24.41
N CYS A 394 5.95 14.83 23.18
CA CYS A 394 5.14 14.57 21.99
C CYS A 394 4.76 13.08 21.91
N PRO A 395 3.46 12.76 21.81
CA PRO A 395 3.00 11.37 21.82
C PRO A 395 3.28 10.63 20.52
N LEU A 396 3.67 11.34 19.44
CA LEU A 396 4.02 10.73 18.16
C LEU A 396 5.47 10.27 18.16
N ASP A 397 5.68 9.00 17.88
CA ASP A 397 7.02 8.43 17.68
C ASP A 397 7.58 8.80 16.30
N ILE A 398 6.70 8.93 15.29
CA ILE A 398 7.03 9.21 13.90
C ILE A 398 6.02 10.20 13.32
N SER A 399 6.50 11.13 12.49
CA SER A 399 5.64 12.01 11.68
C SER A 399 6.05 11.94 10.22
N THR A 400 5.08 11.75 9.33
CA THR A 400 5.26 11.79 7.88
C THR A 400 4.56 13.02 7.33
N CYS A 401 5.26 13.77 6.48
CA CYS A 401 4.79 15.03 5.94
C CYS A 401 4.90 15.02 4.42
N TYR A 402 3.80 15.29 3.72
CA TYR A 402 3.75 15.31 2.26
C TYR A 402 2.95 16.52 1.77
N PRO A 403 3.26 17.06 0.58
CA PRO A 403 2.38 18.04 -0.07
C PRO A 403 0.99 17.44 -0.30
N VAL A 404 -0.04 18.27 -0.26
CA VAL A 404 -1.36 17.83 -0.70
C VAL A 404 -1.29 17.38 -2.16
N ASN A 405 -1.84 16.21 -2.44
CA ASN A 405 -1.89 15.67 -3.78
C ASN A 405 -3.28 15.90 -4.38
N ILE A 406 -3.32 16.41 -5.60
CA ILE A 406 -4.55 16.67 -6.35
C ILE A 406 -4.46 15.93 -7.68
N VAL A 407 -5.43 15.11 -8.00
CA VAL A 407 -5.49 14.33 -9.23
C VAL A 407 -6.48 14.97 -10.20
N LYS A 408 -5.97 15.56 -11.28
CA LYS A 408 -6.81 16.09 -12.35
C LYS A 408 -7.28 14.95 -13.26
N LYS A 409 -8.58 14.86 -13.53
CA LYS A 409 -9.11 13.90 -14.50
C LYS A 409 -8.58 14.20 -15.91
N SER A 410 -8.16 13.15 -16.59
CA SER A 410 -7.74 13.17 -18.00
C SER A 410 -8.32 11.97 -18.73
N GLU A 411 -8.14 11.89 -20.04
CA GLU A 411 -8.54 10.72 -20.82
C GLU A 411 -7.78 9.46 -20.41
N ARG A 412 -6.57 9.61 -19.86
CA ARG A 412 -5.71 8.49 -19.45
C ARG A 412 -6.03 7.93 -18.08
N ASN A 413 -6.69 8.70 -17.19
CA ASN A 413 -7.03 8.29 -15.83
C ASN A 413 -8.53 8.39 -15.52
N GLN A 414 -9.36 8.23 -16.54
CA GLN A 414 -10.82 8.38 -16.42
C GLN A 414 -11.46 7.41 -15.41
N TRP A 415 -10.85 6.25 -15.17
CA TRP A 415 -11.33 5.22 -14.25
C TRP A 415 -10.73 5.34 -12.84
N PHE A 416 -9.64 6.11 -12.70
CA PHE A 416 -9.00 6.33 -11.42
C PHE A 416 -9.95 7.07 -10.49
N PRO A 417 -10.14 6.59 -9.24
CA PRO A 417 -11.01 7.27 -8.29
C PRO A 417 -10.48 8.66 -7.99
N THR A 418 -11.32 9.66 -8.14
CA THR A 418 -11.02 11.03 -7.73
C THR A 418 -11.81 11.39 -6.49
N SER A 419 -11.17 12.11 -5.58
CA SER A 419 -11.78 12.64 -4.38
C SER A 419 -12.75 13.79 -4.71
N TRP A 420 -13.54 14.18 -3.71
CA TRP A 420 -14.31 15.42 -3.84
C TRP A 420 -13.39 16.63 -4.04
N PHE A 421 -12.24 16.66 -3.36
CA PHE A 421 -11.25 17.72 -3.47
C PHE A 421 -10.63 17.78 -4.87
N ASP A 422 -10.29 16.63 -5.45
CA ASP A 422 -9.77 16.54 -6.82
C ASP A 422 -10.74 17.12 -7.87
N ASN A 423 -12.04 17.06 -7.61
CA ASN A 423 -13.06 17.58 -8.51
C ASN A 423 -13.48 19.03 -8.21
N ASN A 424 -12.99 19.62 -7.12
CA ASN A 424 -13.37 20.95 -6.65
C ASN A 424 -12.18 21.83 -6.24
N TYR A 425 -10.96 21.47 -6.65
CA TYR A 425 -9.72 22.14 -6.24
C TYR A 425 -9.71 23.64 -6.57
N GLU A 426 -10.33 24.03 -7.68
CA GLU A 426 -10.42 25.42 -8.13
C GLU A 426 -11.16 26.32 -7.10
N THR A 427 -12.12 25.77 -6.37
CA THR A 427 -12.85 26.51 -5.32
C THR A 427 -11.97 26.94 -4.14
N PHE A 428 -10.78 26.33 -4.03
CA PHE A 428 -9.78 26.64 -3.02
C PHE A 428 -8.56 27.37 -3.60
N GLY A 429 -8.69 27.88 -4.82
CA GLY A 429 -7.65 28.66 -5.47
C GLY A 429 -6.50 27.85 -6.04
N TYR A 430 -6.62 26.51 -6.14
CA TYR A 430 -5.60 25.72 -6.81
C TYR A 430 -5.77 25.79 -8.33
N GLU A 431 -4.66 25.91 -9.02
CA GLU A 431 -4.58 25.89 -10.48
C GLU A 431 -3.34 25.09 -10.92
N PHE A 432 -3.33 24.70 -12.19
CA PHE A 432 -2.24 23.95 -12.78
C PHE A 432 -1.70 24.73 -13.97
N PRO A 433 -0.55 25.42 -13.79
CA PRO A 433 -0.01 26.33 -14.80
C PRO A 433 0.48 25.63 -16.07
N HIS A 434 0.63 24.30 -16.04
CA HIS A 434 1.12 23.52 -17.18
C HIS A 434 0.11 22.46 -17.59
N ASP A 435 -0.50 22.61 -18.76
CA ASP A 435 -1.47 21.65 -19.33
C ASP A 435 -0.85 20.30 -19.74
N GLY A 436 0.46 20.10 -19.62
CA GLY A 436 1.19 18.97 -20.17
C GLY A 436 1.52 17.84 -19.19
N ILE A 437 1.21 17.95 -17.90
CA ILE A 437 1.55 16.91 -16.93
C ILE A 437 0.28 16.14 -16.57
N GLU A 438 -0.05 15.15 -17.38
CA GLU A 438 -1.20 14.29 -17.13
C GLU A 438 -1.02 13.46 -15.87
N GLY A 439 -1.95 13.64 -14.94
CA GLY A 439 -2.18 12.73 -13.82
C GLY A 439 -1.56 13.09 -12.48
N MET A 440 -0.52 13.97 -12.43
CA MET A 440 0.05 14.40 -11.15
C MET A 440 0.72 15.77 -11.29
N LEU A 441 0.38 16.69 -10.41
CA LEU A 441 0.51 18.07 -10.77
C LEU A 441 1.15 18.89 -9.68
N ALA A 442 2.20 19.62 -10.09
CA ALA A 442 2.66 20.78 -9.38
C ALA A 442 1.56 21.83 -9.46
N TRP A 443 0.72 21.90 -8.44
CA TRP A 443 -0.28 22.94 -8.32
C TRP A 443 0.35 24.28 -7.87
N GLU A 444 -0.25 25.36 -8.32
CA GLU A 444 -0.14 26.67 -7.70
C GLU A 444 -1.43 26.98 -6.96
N LYS A 445 -1.36 27.79 -5.91
CA LYS A 445 -2.52 28.14 -5.09
C LYS A 445 -2.61 29.64 -4.87
N ASN A 446 -3.76 30.21 -5.15
CA ASN A 446 -4.05 31.62 -5.01
C ASN A 446 -5.23 31.84 -4.04
N ASP A 447 -5.07 31.42 -2.78
CA ASP A 447 -6.04 31.58 -1.71
C ASP A 447 -5.64 32.65 -0.68
N GLY A 448 -4.58 33.42 -0.97
CA GLY A 448 -4.05 34.45 -0.09
C GLY A 448 -3.15 33.92 1.03
N THR A 449 -2.88 32.61 1.08
CA THR A 449 -1.91 32.03 2.02
C THR A 449 -0.49 32.06 1.45
N ASP A 450 0.51 31.86 2.31
CA ASP A 450 1.94 31.91 1.98
C ASP A 450 2.56 30.54 1.67
N ILE A 451 1.76 29.46 1.61
CA ILE A 451 2.12 28.18 1.00
C ILE A 451 1.35 28.10 -0.31
N ASN A 452 1.95 28.56 -1.38
CA ASN A 452 1.27 28.86 -2.64
C ASN A 452 1.65 27.97 -3.83
N SER A 453 2.55 26.98 -3.63
CA SER A 453 2.90 26.03 -4.68
C SER A 453 3.23 24.64 -4.13
N PHE A 454 3.06 23.62 -4.98
CA PHE A 454 3.47 22.26 -4.67
C PHE A 454 4.96 22.16 -4.34
N ILE A 455 5.80 22.86 -5.10
CA ILE A 455 7.25 22.85 -4.90
C ILE A 455 7.57 23.39 -3.50
N GLN A 456 7.00 24.53 -3.13
CA GLN A 456 7.19 25.10 -1.80
C GLN A 456 6.68 24.16 -0.70
N ALA A 457 5.53 23.53 -0.88
CA ALA A 457 5.00 22.55 0.07
C ALA A 457 5.94 21.33 0.22
N GLN A 458 6.58 20.89 -0.88
CA GLN A 458 7.57 19.82 -0.86
C GLN A 458 8.86 20.27 -0.13
N GLU A 459 9.37 21.47 -0.39
CA GLU A 459 10.52 22.00 0.33
C GLU A 459 10.26 22.10 1.84
N ILE A 460 9.06 22.53 2.24
CA ILE A 460 8.64 22.56 3.64
C ILE A 460 8.57 21.14 4.22
N ALA A 461 8.04 20.15 3.49
CA ALA A 461 7.98 18.77 3.92
C ALA A 461 9.38 18.18 4.16
N ASP A 462 10.31 18.41 3.22
CA ASP A 462 11.69 17.94 3.30
C ASP A 462 12.45 18.60 4.46
N ALA A 463 12.31 19.92 4.61
CA ALA A 463 12.89 20.66 5.71
C ALA A 463 12.34 20.18 7.07
N THR A 464 11.04 19.94 7.15
CA THR A 464 10.37 19.40 8.35
C THR A 464 10.90 18.02 8.70
N THR A 465 10.96 17.12 7.74
CA THR A 465 11.46 15.74 7.94
C THR A 465 12.90 15.77 8.45
N LYS A 466 13.75 16.61 7.86
CA LYS A 466 15.13 16.80 8.30
C LYS A 466 15.23 17.39 9.71
N GLU A 467 14.40 18.38 10.03
CA GLU A 467 14.34 19.00 11.36
C GLU A 467 13.88 17.98 12.42
N LEU A 468 12.82 17.21 12.14
CA LEU A 468 12.26 16.23 13.07
C LEU A 468 13.16 15.01 13.30
N ALA A 469 14.11 14.74 12.43
CA ALA A 469 15.03 13.60 12.58
C ALA A 469 15.81 13.59 13.90
N SER A 470 15.98 14.76 14.54
CA SER A 470 16.62 14.91 15.86
C SER A 470 15.66 14.72 17.03
N TYR A 471 14.35 14.76 16.80
CA TYR A 471 13.30 14.75 17.83
C TYR A 471 12.46 13.48 17.81
N GLN A 472 12.36 12.84 16.65
CA GLN A 472 11.51 11.67 16.43
C GLN A 472 12.32 10.49 15.89
N ARG A 473 11.78 9.29 16.00
CA ARG A 473 12.38 8.10 15.41
C ARG A 473 12.30 8.20 13.89
N GLN A 474 13.37 7.83 13.22
CA GLN A 474 13.38 7.79 11.76
C GLN A 474 12.68 6.52 11.30
N ARG A 475 11.71 6.69 10.39
CA ARG A 475 11.07 5.56 9.72
C ARG A 475 12.01 5.02 8.64
N ARG A 476 12.73 3.97 8.98
CA ARG A 476 13.47 3.19 7.99
C ARG A 476 13.30 1.72 8.30
N GLY A 477 12.63 1.01 7.40
CA GLY A 477 12.35 -0.40 7.56
C GLY A 477 11.38 -0.65 8.71
N ASP A 478 10.12 -0.64 8.39
CA ASP A 478 9.05 -0.94 9.32
C ASP A 478 9.29 -2.28 10.00
N PHE A 479 9.50 -2.28 11.30
CA PHE A 479 9.78 -3.48 12.09
C PHE A 479 8.64 -4.50 12.02
N TYR A 480 7.41 -4.03 11.78
CA TYR A 480 6.23 -4.87 11.70
C TYR A 480 5.75 -5.11 10.27
N THR A 481 6.22 -4.32 9.32
CA THR A 481 5.81 -4.41 7.92
C THR A 481 6.84 -5.09 7.03
N SER A 482 7.93 -5.61 7.60
CA SER A 482 8.92 -6.34 6.82
C SER A 482 8.62 -7.83 6.79
N SER A 483 8.60 -8.40 5.59
CA SER A 483 8.57 -9.84 5.38
C SER A 483 9.87 -10.54 5.80
N PHE A 484 10.93 -9.79 6.11
CA PHE A 484 12.24 -10.34 6.41
C PHE A 484 12.62 -10.15 7.86
N ASN A 485 12.99 -11.23 8.52
CA ASN A 485 13.48 -11.21 9.89
C ASN A 485 14.96 -10.81 9.92
N HIS A 486 15.25 -9.53 10.12
CA HIS A 486 16.59 -9.12 10.51
C HIS A 486 16.72 -9.16 12.03
N PRO A 487 17.65 -9.97 12.61
CA PRO A 487 17.70 -10.23 14.05
C PRO A 487 17.86 -8.99 14.94
N LEU A 488 18.41 -7.90 14.38
CA LEU A 488 18.65 -6.66 15.13
C LEU A 488 17.50 -5.64 14.98
N LEU A 489 16.74 -5.71 13.88
CA LEU A 489 15.74 -4.69 13.54
C LEU A 489 14.31 -5.16 13.77
N PHE A 490 14.07 -6.46 13.70
CA PHE A 490 12.73 -7.03 13.78
C PHE A 490 12.35 -7.54 15.16
N ASP A 491 13.31 -7.52 16.10
CA ASP A 491 13.01 -7.70 17.51
C ASP A 491 12.85 -6.31 18.15
N ARG A 492 11.63 -5.78 18.05
CA ARG A 492 11.31 -4.48 18.63
C ARG A 492 11.64 -4.43 20.13
N GLU A 493 11.54 -5.54 20.84
CA GLU A 493 11.89 -5.58 22.26
C GLU A 493 13.37 -5.25 22.49
N LYS A 494 14.24 -5.62 21.55
CA LYS A 494 15.66 -5.19 21.58
C LYS A 494 15.88 -3.72 21.25
N THR A 495 14.98 -3.10 20.51
CA THR A 495 15.08 -1.68 20.13
C THR A 495 14.32 -0.74 21.06
N LEU A 496 13.41 -1.26 21.89
CA LEU A 496 12.66 -0.46 22.85
C LEU A 496 13.55 0.23 23.89
N ASP A 497 14.61 -0.45 24.32
CA ASP A 497 15.55 0.07 25.32
C ASP A 497 16.64 0.97 24.71
N MET A 498 16.66 1.13 23.39
CA MET A 498 17.61 2.02 22.73
C MET A 498 17.18 3.47 22.88
N SER A 499 18.16 4.34 23.16
CA SER A 499 17.93 5.77 22.99
C SER A 499 17.55 6.08 21.54
N GLN A 500 16.78 7.15 21.32
CA GLN A 500 16.45 7.60 19.97
C GLN A 500 17.71 7.79 19.11
N THR A 501 18.78 8.35 19.69
CA THR A 501 20.05 8.56 19.01
C THR A 501 20.69 7.24 18.56
N ASP A 502 20.72 6.23 19.42
CA ASP A 502 21.32 4.94 19.09
C ASP A 502 20.45 4.16 18.09
N TYR A 503 19.14 4.25 18.24
CA TYR A 503 18.19 3.73 17.24
C TYR A 503 18.42 4.35 15.86
N ASN A 504 18.48 5.68 15.79
CA ASN A 504 18.70 6.38 14.52
C ASN A 504 20.08 6.06 13.91
N LYS A 505 21.13 5.91 14.73
CA LYS A 505 22.45 5.44 14.26
C LYS A 505 22.39 4.04 13.68
N LEU A 506 21.70 3.12 14.38
CA LEU A 506 21.52 1.75 13.90
C LEU A 506 20.79 1.74 12.55
N VAL A 507 19.65 2.41 12.46
CA VAL A 507 18.84 2.48 11.24
C VAL A 507 19.64 3.10 10.10
N ASN A 508 20.42 4.17 10.34
CA ASN A 508 21.25 4.81 9.32
C ASN A 508 22.46 3.96 8.88
N SER A 509 22.86 2.98 9.67
CA SER A 509 23.96 2.06 9.32
C SER A 509 23.55 0.92 8.39
N ILE A 510 22.25 0.77 8.11
CA ILE A 510 21.72 -0.37 7.36
C ILE A 510 21.27 0.09 5.98
N ASP A 511 21.80 -0.55 4.96
CA ASP A 511 21.24 -0.47 3.62
C ASP A 511 20.04 -1.43 3.52
N PHE A 512 18.85 -0.89 3.75
CA PHE A 512 17.62 -1.66 3.73
C PHE A 512 17.28 -2.19 2.34
N ASN A 513 17.69 -1.49 1.30
CA ASN A 513 17.42 -1.90 -0.07
C ASN A 513 18.30 -3.07 -0.46
N GLN A 514 19.58 -3.00 -0.15
CA GLN A 514 20.50 -4.12 -0.36
C GLN A 514 20.08 -5.33 0.48
N LEU A 515 19.73 -5.10 1.74
CA LEU A 515 19.23 -6.15 2.63
C LEU A 515 17.96 -6.81 2.08
N PHE A 516 17.00 -6.03 1.61
CA PHE A 516 15.78 -6.51 0.98
C PHE A 516 16.08 -7.34 -0.26
N PHE A 517 16.94 -6.83 -1.14
CA PHE A 517 17.34 -7.50 -2.38
C PHE A 517 18.03 -8.85 -2.10
N ASP A 518 18.98 -8.87 -1.17
CA ASP A 518 19.72 -10.07 -0.82
C ASP A 518 18.84 -11.15 -0.20
N HIS A 519 17.97 -10.76 0.75
CA HIS A 519 17.03 -11.68 1.37
C HIS A 519 16.01 -12.22 0.38
N THR A 520 15.42 -11.35 -0.44
CA THR A 520 14.44 -11.78 -1.44
C THR A 520 15.05 -12.74 -2.45
N ASN A 521 16.26 -12.49 -2.89
CA ASN A 521 16.94 -13.42 -3.78
C ASN A 521 17.24 -14.76 -3.10
N ARG A 522 17.84 -14.74 -1.89
CA ARG A 522 18.25 -15.94 -1.18
C ARG A 522 17.07 -16.79 -0.70
N ASP A 523 16.08 -16.16 -0.10
CA ASP A 523 15.04 -16.85 0.66
C ASP A 523 13.74 -17.06 -0.14
N TYR A 524 13.60 -16.38 -1.28
CA TYR A 524 12.42 -16.50 -2.13
C TYR A 524 12.74 -16.87 -3.58
N PHE A 525 13.46 -16.04 -4.35
CA PHE A 525 13.63 -16.30 -5.80
C PHE A 525 14.48 -17.51 -6.12
N ILE A 526 15.60 -17.75 -5.41
CA ILE A 526 16.45 -18.92 -5.64
C ILE A 526 15.70 -20.21 -5.32
N PRO A 527 15.03 -20.38 -4.17
CA PRO A 527 14.21 -21.56 -3.89
C PRO A 527 13.07 -21.74 -4.89
N LEU A 528 12.37 -20.67 -5.25
CA LEU A 528 11.29 -20.72 -6.24
C LEU A 528 11.79 -21.24 -7.59
N LEU A 529 12.85 -20.66 -8.14
CA LEU A 529 13.42 -21.09 -9.41
C LEU A 529 13.89 -22.55 -9.38
N LYS A 530 14.52 -22.96 -8.28
CA LYS A 530 14.93 -24.37 -8.09
C LYS A 530 13.72 -25.32 -8.13
N LEU A 531 12.63 -24.93 -7.47
CA LEU A 531 11.39 -25.72 -7.44
C LEU A 531 10.73 -25.77 -8.82
N LEU A 532 10.63 -24.62 -9.52
CA LEU A 532 10.03 -24.52 -10.85
C LEU A 532 10.81 -25.36 -11.88
N LYS A 533 12.14 -25.26 -11.89
CA LYS A 533 13.01 -26.06 -12.79
C LYS A 533 12.94 -27.55 -12.49
N GLY A 534 12.80 -27.96 -11.21
CA GLY A 534 12.63 -29.34 -10.80
C GLY A 534 11.27 -29.96 -11.14
N ARG A 535 10.24 -29.16 -11.41
CA ARG A 535 8.92 -29.65 -11.87
C ARG A 535 8.84 -29.91 -13.37
N ASN A 536 9.80 -29.42 -14.12
CA ASN A 536 9.87 -29.55 -15.57
C ASN A 536 10.76 -30.71 -16.05
N VAL A 537 11.24 -31.57 -15.11
CA VAL A 537 12.03 -32.79 -15.40
C VAL A 537 11.14 -34.05 -15.19
#